data_e3987390a2e6d1677ea48ab2583f737f
#
_entry.id   e3987390a2e6d1677ea48ab2583f737f
#
_cell.length_a   1.000
_cell.length_b   1.000
_cell.length_c   1.000
_cell.angle_alpha   90.00
_cell.angle_beta   90.00
_cell.angle_gamma   90.00
#
_symmetry.space_group_name_H-M   'P 1'
#
loop_
_entity.id
_entity.type
_entity.pdbx_description
1 polymer ?
#
loop_
_entity_poly.entity_id
_entity_poly.type
_entity_poly.pdbx_seq_one_letter_code
_entity_poly.pdbx_strand_id
1 'polypeptide(L)'
;NALSNEAVEKIYKAKNRPKQKALNIMVKSSDEISKYAEITSELEQKIIEKCMPGPLTIILKRKSSFGEHFTSGNSTIGIRIPKCKIAMTILKNVDFPLTVPSANISNKPSGVNPTEIIKDFENTVDAIIDGGVIENGQASTIVKVENNDIQILRAGALSKEDILKQINT
;
A
#
# COMPACT_ATOMS: atom_id res chain seq x y z
N ASN A 1 -6.12 -5.53 9.63
CA ASN A 1 -5.37 -4.81 10.67
C ASN A 1 -3.87 -5.12 10.56
N ALA A 2 -3.05 -4.12 10.19
CA ALA A 2 -1.60 -4.29 10.04
C ALA A 2 -0.84 -4.42 11.38
N LEU A 3 -1.50 -4.12 12.51
CA LEU A 3 -0.91 -4.29 13.85
C LEU A 3 -1.15 -5.69 14.44
N SER A 4 -1.94 -6.53 13.76
CA SER A 4 -2.26 -7.88 14.20
C SER A 4 -1.43 -8.90 13.43
N ASN A 5 -0.56 -9.64 14.12
CA ASN A 5 0.21 -10.74 13.54
C ASN A 5 -0.71 -11.79 12.90
N GLU A 6 -1.82 -12.11 13.56
CA GLU A 6 -2.81 -13.08 13.06
C GLU A 6 -3.41 -12.61 11.73
N ALA A 7 -3.84 -11.34 11.64
CA ALA A 7 -4.41 -10.79 10.41
C ALA A 7 -3.38 -10.77 9.26
N VAL A 8 -2.13 -10.44 9.56
CA VAL A 8 -1.03 -10.46 8.59
C VAL A 8 -0.76 -11.89 8.10
N GLU A 9 -0.71 -12.88 8.99
CA GLU A 9 -0.54 -14.29 8.62
C GLU A 9 -1.70 -14.82 7.77
N LYS A 10 -2.94 -14.43 8.08
CA LYS A 10 -4.12 -14.75 7.24
C LYS A 10 -3.94 -14.26 5.80
N ILE A 11 -3.39 -13.06 5.60
CA ILE A 11 -3.13 -12.53 4.25
C ILE A 11 -2.06 -13.35 3.52
N TYR A 12 -0.95 -13.70 4.19
CA TYR A 12 0.09 -14.52 3.57
C TYR A 12 -0.47 -15.89 3.16
N LYS A 13 -1.29 -16.52 4.00
CA LYS A 13 -1.95 -17.80 3.70
C LYS A 13 -2.95 -17.66 2.54
N ALA A 14 -3.90 -16.73 2.64
CA ALA A 14 -4.95 -16.53 1.63
C ALA A 14 -4.37 -16.26 0.23
N LYS A 15 -3.23 -15.56 0.16
CA LYS A 15 -2.58 -15.20 -1.11
C LYS A 15 -1.53 -16.21 -1.56
N ASN A 16 -1.21 -17.22 -0.78
CA ASN A 16 -0.02 -18.06 -0.99
C ASN A 16 1.24 -17.20 -1.24
N ARG A 17 1.42 -16.18 -0.37
CA ARG A 17 2.46 -15.16 -0.51
C ARG A 17 3.74 -15.60 0.19
N PRO A 18 4.91 -15.56 -0.47
CA PRO A 18 6.18 -15.78 0.20
C PRO A 18 6.41 -14.74 1.31
N LYS A 19 6.80 -15.19 2.50
CA LYS A 19 7.01 -14.31 3.68
C LYS A 19 8.09 -13.24 3.46
N GLN A 20 9.03 -13.48 2.56
CA GLN A 20 10.07 -12.52 2.18
C GLN A 20 9.52 -11.30 1.43
N LYS A 21 8.31 -11.40 0.86
CA LYS A 21 7.66 -10.27 0.19
C LYS A 21 6.91 -9.43 1.22
N ALA A 22 7.53 -8.37 1.72
CA ALA A 22 6.91 -7.42 2.65
C ALA A 22 5.55 -6.90 2.13
N LEU A 23 4.71 -6.50 3.07
CA LEU A 23 3.42 -5.87 2.78
C LEU A 23 3.53 -4.34 2.94
N ASN A 24 2.61 -3.62 2.31
CA ASN A 24 2.46 -2.18 2.48
C ASN A 24 1.24 -1.87 3.34
N ILE A 25 1.21 -0.70 3.96
CA ILE A 25 0.04 -0.22 4.70
C ILE A 25 -0.68 0.89 3.94
N MET A 26 -1.97 1.01 4.21
CA MET A 26 -2.77 2.18 3.89
C MET A 26 -3.17 2.89 5.16
N VAL A 27 -3.10 4.23 5.12
CA VAL A 27 -3.51 5.14 6.20
C VAL A 27 -4.50 6.16 5.65
N LYS A 28 -5.27 6.81 6.54
CA LYS A 28 -6.34 7.73 6.14
C LYS A 28 -5.88 9.17 5.88
N SER A 29 -4.70 9.56 6.41
CA SER A 29 -4.14 10.91 6.21
C SER A 29 -2.61 10.91 6.31
N SER A 30 -1.99 12.01 5.85
CA SER A 30 -0.54 12.23 5.97
C SER A 30 -0.07 12.28 7.42
N ASP A 31 -0.87 12.83 8.32
CA ASP A 31 -0.54 12.93 9.75
C ASP A 31 -0.33 11.56 10.40
N GLU A 32 -1.03 10.54 9.89
CA GLU A 32 -0.87 9.18 10.42
C GLU A 32 0.44 8.51 10.00
N ILE A 33 1.08 8.97 8.95
CA ILE A 33 2.37 8.40 8.47
C ILE A 33 3.41 8.45 9.59
N SER A 34 3.46 9.57 10.31
CA SER A 34 4.40 9.78 11.41
C SER A 34 4.27 8.81 12.57
N LYS A 35 3.14 8.08 12.68
CA LYS A 35 2.96 7.02 13.68
C LYS A 35 3.77 5.76 13.34
N TYR A 36 4.01 5.49 12.06
CA TYR A 36 4.56 4.22 11.54
C TYR A 36 5.93 4.36 10.89
N ALA A 37 6.24 5.55 10.36
CA ALA A 37 7.48 5.81 9.64
C ALA A 37 8.06 7.18 9.97
N GLU A 38 9.35 7.33 9.67
CA GLU A 38 10.08 8.59 9.72
C GLU A 38 10.13 9.16 8.29
N ILE A 39 9.81 10.45 8.15
CA ILE A 39 10.05 11.21 6.93
C ILE A 39 11.41 11.85 7.11
N THR A 40 12.38 11.50 6.28
CA THR A 40 13.79 11.82 6.48
C THR A 40 14.32 12.90 5.53
N SER A 41 13.53 13.30 4.55
CA SER A 41 13.92 14.33 3.58
C SER A 41 12.75 15.23 3.15
N GLU A 42 13.06 16.45 2.71
CA GLU A 42 12.08 17.36 2.12
C GLU A 42 11.42 16.78 0.87
N LEU A 43 12.15 15.97 0.11
CA LEU A 43 11.63 15.33 -1.09
C LEU A 43 10.56 14.27 -0.75
N GLU A 44 10.77 13.47 0.31
CA GLU A 44 9.75 12.56 0.82
C GLU A 44 8.48 13.31 1.25
N GLN A 45 8.67 14.42 1.98
CA GLN A 45 7.57 15.28 2.42
C GLN A 45 6.76 15.83 1.23
N LYS A 46 7.44 16.40 0.22
CA LYS A 46 6.79 16.92 -0.99
C LYS A 46 6.03 15.84 -1.76
N ILE A 47 6.60 14.64 -1.91
CA ILE A 47 5.93 13.51 -2.57
C ILE A 47 4.63 13.15 -1.83
N ILE A 48 4.66 13.09 -0.50
CA ILE A 48 3.49 12.80 0.31
C ILE A 48 2.41 13.87 0.12
N GLU A 49 2.79 15.14 0.24
CA GLU A 49 1.85 16.26 0.15
C GLU A 49 1.20 16.42 -1.23
N LYS A 50 1.98 16.19 -2.30
CA LYS A 50 1.54 16.48 -3.67
C LYS A 50 0.96 15.27 -4.41
N CYS A 51 1.42 14.05 -4.08
CA CYS A 51 1.01 12.84 -4.79
C CYS A 51 0.02 11.96 -4.02
N MET A 52 -0.30 12.33 -2.77
CA MET A 52 -1.27 11.59 -1.94
C MET A 52 -2.40 12.52 -1.46
N PRO A 53 -3.64 12.04 -1.41
CA PRO A 53 -4.13 10.69 -1.76
C PRO A 53 -4.01 10.35 -3.24
N GLY A 54 -3.49 9.16 -3.58
CA GLY A 54 -3.25 8.82 -4.98
C GLY A 54 -2.83 7.37 -5.24
N PRO A 55 -2.47 7.08 -6.49
CA PRO A 55 -1.97 5.76 -6.89
C PRO A 55 -0.45 5.64 -6.67
N LEU A 56 0.04 6.18 -5.58
CA LEU A 56 1.46 6.13 -5.17
C LEU A 56 1.61 5.37 -3.85
N THR A 57 2.69 4.62 -3.73
CA THR A 57 3.18 4.03 -2.49
C THR A 57 4.62 4.51 -2.29
N ILE A 58 4.90 5.15 -1.15
CA ILE A 58 6.25 5.58 -0.81
C ILE A 58 6.87 4.62 0.20
N ILE A 59 8.13 4.26 -0.01
CA ILE A 59 8.91 3.47 0.94
C ILE A 59 9.65 4.43 1.86
N LEU A 60 9.35 4.33 3.16
CA LEU A 60 9.92 5.19 4.20
C LEU A 60 10.66 4.35 5.24
N LYS A 61 11.50 4.98 6.03
CA LYS A 61 12.15 4.36 7.19
C LYS A 61 11.09 3.99 8.22
N ARG A 62 11.03 2.72 8.59
CA ARG A 62 10.09 2.20 9.58
C ARG A 62 10.47 2.64 10.99
N LYS A 63 9.50 3.08 11.78
CA LYS A 63 9.71 3.27 13.22
C LYS A 63 9.85 1.92 13.94
N SER A 64 10.71 1.85 14.96
CA SER A 64 10.91 0.64 15.75
C SER A 64 9.66 0.18 16.49
N SER A 65 8.74 1.10 16.81
CA SER A 65 7.43 0.81 17.40
C SER A 65 6.49 0.03 16.49
N PHE A 66 6.72 0.01 15.17
CA PHE A 66 5.95 -0.78 14.23
C PHE A 66 6.62 -2.15 14.03
N GLY A 67 5.89 -3.22 14.30
CA GLY A 67 6.43 -4.58 14.40
C GLY A 67 7.17 -5.08 13.15
N GLU A 68 8.25 -5.82 13.37
CA GLU A 68 9.10 -6.38 12.30
C GLU A 68 8.40 -7.48 11.48
N HIS A 69 7.46 -8.19 12.09
CA HIS A 69 6.69 -9.26 11.44
C HIS A 69 6.00 -8.80 10.16
N PHE A 70 5.58 -7.53 10.10
CA PHE A 70 4.89 -6.95 8.95
C PHE A 70 5.85 -6.65 7.78
N THR A 71 7.07 -6.22 8.10
CA THR A 71 8.06 -5.77 7.10
C THR A 71 9.02 -6.87 6.67
N SER A 72 8.81 -8.11 7.11
CA SER A 72 9.74 -9.24 6.86
C SER A 72 11.17 -8.94 7.32
N GLY A 73 11.32 -8.23 8.44
CA GLY A 73 12.61 -7.81 8.99
C GLY A 73 13.22 -6.56 8.34
N ASN A 74 12.58 -5.96 7.34
CA ASN A 74 13.10 -4.75 6.70
C ASN A 74 13.00 -3.53 7.61
N SER A 75 14.00 -2.65 7.53
CA SER A 75 14.02 -1.34 8.19
C SER A 75 13.12 -0.29 7.54
N THR A 76 12.41 -0.66 6.47
CA THR A 76 11.53 0.22 5.70
C THR A 76 10.11 -0.32 5.60
N ILE A 77 9.16 0.57 5.33
CA ILE A 77 7.75 0.25 5.15
C ILE A 77 7.17 1.04 3.98
N GLY A 78 6.35 0.38 3.16
CA GLY A 78 5.59 1.05 2.11
C GLY A 78 4.27 1.61 2.65
N ILE A 79 4.02 2.91 2.41
CA ILE A 79 2.81 3.59 2.87
C ILE A 79 2.08 4.23 1.69
N ARG A 80 0.76 4.14 1.71
CA ARG A 80 -0.14 4.74 0.73
C ARG A 80 -1.33 5.39 1.41
N ILE A 81 -1.77 6.54 0.89
CA ILE A 81 -3.10 7.11 1.15
C ILE A 81 -3.91 6.93 -0.12
N PRO A 82 -4.93 6.06 -0.14
CA PRO A 82 -5.66 5.75 -1.36
C PRO A 82 -6.63 6.87 -1.74
N LYS A 83 -6.85 7.09 -3.05
CA LYS A 83 -7.90 8.00 -3.57
C LYS A 83 -9.19 7.22 -3.90
N CYS A 84 -9.43 6.10 -3.29
CA CYS A 84 -10.60 5.26 -3.50
C CYS A 84 -11.64 5.52 -2.39
N LYS A 85 -12.87 5.87 -2.74
CA LYS A 85 -13.92 6.19 -1.78
C LYS A 85 -14.21 5.03 -0.82
N ILE A 86 -14.32 3.81 -1.33
CA ILE A 86 -14.58 2.60 -0.52
C ILE A 86 -13.44 2.39 0.48
N ALA A 87 -12.19 2.36 0.01
CA ALA A 87 -11.03 2.17 0.87
C ALA A 87 -10.90 3.27 1.93
N MET A 88 -11.15 4.53 1.56
CA MET A 88 -11.13 5.66 2.48
C MET A 88 -12.26 5.60 3.51
N THR A 89 -13.45 5.13 3.13
CA THR A 89 -14.55 4.94 4.07
C THR A 89 -14.16 3.90 5.12
N ILE A 90 -13.58 2.77 4.73
CA ILE A 90 -13.11 1.74 5.66
C ILE A 90 -12.03 2.32 6.58
N LEU A 91 -11.00 2.97 6.01
CA LEU A 91 -9.88 3.55 6.78
C LEU A 91 -10.35 4.60 7.81
N LYS A 92 -11.38 5.38 7.51
CA LYS A 92 -11.93 6.38 8.44
C LYS A 92 -12.71 5.76 9.60
N ASN A 93 -13.17 4.52 9.47
CA ASN A 93 -13.96 3.83 10.49
C ASN A 93 -13.13 2.80 11.30
N VAL A 94 -11.81 2.83 11.17
CA VAL A 94 -10.89 2.00 11.98
C VAL A 94 -9.78 2.88 12.57
N ASP A 95 -9.25 2.45 13.73
CA ASP A 95 -8.20 3.18 14.45
C ASP A 95 -6.79 2.57 14.23
N PHE A 96 -6.65 1.77 13.19
CA PHE A 96 -5.38 1.10 12.86
C PHE A 96 -5.12 1.14 11.35
N PRO A 97 -3.86 1.02 10.91
CA PRO A 97 -3.53 0.97 9.50
C PRO A 97 -3.98 -0.37 8.90
N LEU A 98 -4.40 -0.33 7.65
CA LEU A 98 -4.77 -1.55 6.93
C LEU A 98 -3.61 -2.03 6.05
N THR A 99 -3.35 -3.34 6.05
CA THR A 99 -2.52 -3.93 5.02
C THR A 99 -3.39 -4.33 3.83
N VAL A 100 -3.09 -3.76 2.66
CA VAL A 100 -3.94 -3.87 1.47
C VAL A 100 -3.09 -4.26 0.26
N PRO A 101 -2.71 -5.54 0.12
CA PRO A 101 -2.11 -6.05 -1.10
C PRO A 101 -3.15 -6.13 -2.22
N SER A 102 -2.70 -6.33 -3.47
CA SER A 102 -3.61 -6.60 -4.60
C SER A 102 -4.45 -7.86 -4.37
N ALA A 103 -5.70 -7.88 -4.86
CA ALA A 103 -6.62 -9.00 -4.72
C ALA A 103 -6.33 -10.08 -5.78
N ASN A 104 -5.28 -10.87 -5.56
CA ASN A 104 -4.88 -12.00 -6.40
C ASN A 104 -4.04 -12.98 -5.59
N ILE A 105 -4.00 -14.23 -6.00
CA ILE A 105 -2.99 -15.19 -5.54
C ILE A 105 -1.61 -14.70 -6.00
N SER A 106 -0.61 -14.81 -5.13
CA SER A 106 0.75 -14.31 -5.43
C SER A 106 1.28 -14.84 -6.76
N ASN A 107 1.93 -13.95 -7.52
CA ASN A 107 2.46 -14.20 -8.85
C ASN A 107 1.43 -14.35 -9.97
N LYS A 108 0.12 -14.33 -9.70
CA LYS A 108 -0.89 -14.14 -10.73
C LYS A 108 -1.08 -12.65 -11.05
N PRO A 109 -1.64 -12.27 -12.21
CA PRO A 109 -2.06 -10.89 -12.48
C PRO A 109 -3.00 -10.35 -11.41
N SER A 110 -2.97 -9.04 -11.17
CA SER A 110 -3.94 -8.40 -10.27
C SER A 110 -5.34 -8.54 -10.82
N GLY A 111 -6.28 -9.03 -10.02
CA GLY A 111 -7.66 -9.14 -10.40
C GLY A 111 -8.30 -7.76 -10.63
N VAL A 112 -9.04 -7.62 -11.72
CA VAL A 112 -9.80 -6.41 -12.06
C VAL A 112 -11.31 -6.67 -12.08
N ASN A 113 -11.70 -7.93 -12.16
CA ASN A 113 -13.09 -8.38 -12.19
C ASN A 113 -13.46 -9.04 -10.84
N PRO A 114 -14.49 -8.53 -10.14
CA PRO A 114 -14.94 -9.10 -8.87
C PRO A 114 -15.27 -10.59 -8.94
N THR A 115 -15.87 -11.06 -10.03
CA THR A 115 -16.23 -12.47 -10.19
C THR A 115 -15.03 -13.42 -10.13
N GLU A 116 -13.89 -13.00 -10.70
CA GLU A 116 -12.64 -13.80 -10.65
C GLU A 116 -12.02 -13.75 -9.26
N ILE A 117 -12.04 -12.57 -8.62
CA ILE A 117 -11.53 -12.37 -7.27
C ILE A 117 -12.33 -13.21 -6.26
N ILE A 118 -13.66 -13.23 -6.39
CA ILE A 118 -14.54 -14.03 -5.53
C ILE A 118 -14.15 -15.51 -5.60
N LYS A 119 -13.98 -16.07 -6.79
CA LYS A 119 -13.57 -17.48 -6.95
C LYS A 119 -12.26 -17.82 -6.26
N ASP A 120 -11.29 -16.90 -6.28
CA ASP A 120 -9.98 -17.12 -5.64
C ASP A 120 -10.05 -17.01 -4.11
N PHE A 121 -11.03 -16.27 -3.53
CA PHE A 121 -11.00 -15.87 -2.12
C PHE A 121 -12.25 -16.19 -1.29
N GLU A 122 -13.41 -16.57 -1.87
CA GLU A 122 -14.69 -16.76 -1.17
C GLU A 122 -14.62 -17.68 0.06
N ASN A 123 -13.73 -18.67 0.04
CA ASN A 123 -13.55 -19.60 1.15
C ASN A 123 -12.36 -19.27 2.07
N THR A 124 -11.70 -18.11 1.86
CA THR A 124 -10.46 -17.76 2.57
C THR A 124 -10.49 -16.40 3.26
N VAL A 125 -11.52 -15.59 3.00
CA VAL A 125 -11.72 -14.28 3.61
C VAL A 125 -13.06 -14.20 4.33
N ASP A 126 -13.14 -13.34 5.33
CA ASP A 126 -14.34 -13.19 6.17
C ASP A 126 -15.45 -12.41 5.43
N ALA A 127 -15.08 -11.51 4.51
CA ALA A 127 -16.02 -10.71 3.72
C ALA A 127 -15.40 -10.22 2.41
N ILE A 128 -16.25 -10.00 1.40
CA ILE A 128 -15.88 -9.38 0.13
C ILE A 128 -16.79 -8.19 -0.10
N ILE A 129 -16.19 -7.03 -0.36
CA ILE A 129 -16.90 -5.81 -0.77
C ILE A 129 -16.71 -5.66 -2.27
N ASP A 130 -17.78 -5.89 -3.03
CA ASP A 130 -17.78 -5.69 -4.47
C ASP A 130 -17.93 -4.21 -4.82
N GLY A 131 -16.85 -3.61 -5.30
CA GLY A 131 -16.81 -2.23 -5.78
C GLY A 131 -16.98 -2.08 -7.29
N GLY A 132 -17.32 -3.15 -8.00
CA GLY A 132 -17.42 -3.19 -9.46
C GLY A 132 -16.07 -3.48 -10.14
N VAL A 133 -16.12 -3.50 -11.48
CA VAL A 133 -14.94 -3.73 -12.33
C VAL A 133 -13.99 -2.53 -12.26
N ILE A 134 -12.69 -2.81 -12.17
CA ILE A 134 -11.65 -1.77 -12.17
C ILE A 134 -11.28 -1.46 -13.62
N GLU A 135 -11.71 -0.29 -14.11
CA GLU A 135 -11.51 0.11 -15.50
C GLU A 135 -10.03 0.22 -15.91
N ASN A 136 -9.18 0.77 -15.08
CA ASN A 136 -7.78 1.04 -15.42
C ASN A 136 -6.77 0.02 -14.85
N GLY A 137 -7.16 -0.89 -14.01
CA GLY A 137 -6.38 -2.05 -13.51
C GLY A 137 -4.92 -1.82 -13.08
N GLN A 138 -4.42 -0.58 -13.17
CA GLN A 138 -3.04 -0.24 -12.90
C GLN A 138 -2.73 -0.22 -11.40
N ALA A 139 -1.68 -0.95 -11.01
CA ALA A 139 -1.18 -0.91 -9.65
C ALA A 139 -0.61 0.47 -9.29
N SER A 140 -0.49 0.76 -7.99
CA SER A 140 0.24 1.97 -7.55
C SER A 140 1.71 1.91 -7.95
N THR A 141 2.26 3.06 -8.33
CA THR A 141 3.71 3.23 -8.46
C THR A 141 4.33 3.14 -7.07
N ILE A 142 5.43 2.37 -6.93
CA ILE A 142 6.18 2.30 -5.67
C ILE A 142 7.48 3.06 -5.85
N VAL A 143 7.69 4.03 -4.97
CA VAL A 143 8.89 4.87 -4.99
C VAL A 143 9.65 4.79 -3.67
N LYS A 144 10.96 5.05 -3.75
CA LYS A 144 11.85 5.32 -2.63
C LYS A 144 12.67 6.57 -2.95
N VAL A 145 12.91 7.40 -1.97
CA VAL A 145 13.88 8.49 -2.11
C VAL A 145 15.24 7.98 -1.66
N GLU A 146 16.24 8.17 -2.50
CA GLU A 146 17.62 7.79 -2.23
C GLU A 146 18.57 8.79 -2.88
N ASN A 147 19.57 9.30 -2.14
CA ASN A 147 20.50 10.35 -2.61
C ASN A 147 19.78 11.58 -3.21
N ASN A 148 18.68 12.00 -2.59
CA ASN A 148 17.83 13.11 -3.04
C ASN A 148 17.25 12.92 -4.46
N ASP A 149 17.09 11.66 -4.91
CA ASP A 149 16.44 11.32 -6.18
C ASP A 149 15.32 10.27 -5.97
N ILE A 150 14.34 10.27 -6.89
CA ILE A 150 13.20 9.35 -6.86
C ILE A 150 13.57 8.07 -7.60
N GLN A 151 13.64 6.97 -6.88
CA GLN A 151 13.82 5.63 -7.42
C GLN A 151 12.46 4.96 -7.59
N ILE A 152 12.14 4.50 -8.81
CA ILE A 152 10.94 3.70 -9.09
C ILE A 152 11.25 2.23 -8.80
N LEU A 153 10.72 1.70 -7.70
CA LEU A 153 10.86 0.29 -7.35
C LEU A 153 9.87 -0.61 -8.08
N ARG A 154 8.71 -0.05 -8.42
CA ARG A 154 7.70 -0.69 -9.26
C ARG A 154 6.98 0.36 -10.09
N ALA A 155 7.00 0.20 -11.40
CA ALA A 155 6.20 1.03 -12.29
C ALA A 155 4.69 0.75 -12.06
N GLY A 156 3.89 1.80 -12.13
CA GLY A 156 2.45 1.78 -11.91
C GLY A 156 1.77 2.98 -12.59
N ALA A 157 0.69 3.47 -11.99
CA ALA A 157 -0.15 4.50 -12.58
C ALA A 157 0.50 5.90 -12.71
N LEU A 158 1.61 6.17 -12.03
CA LEU A 158 2.37 7.42 -12.16
C LEU A 158 3.77 7.12 -12.69
N SER A 159 4.20 7.84 -13.73
CA SER A 159 5.60 7.85 -14.16
C SER A 159 6.46 8.73 -13.22
N LYS A 160 7.80 8.66 -13.34
CA LYS A 160 8.69 9.56 -12.60
C LYS A 160 8.45 11.00 -13.00
N GLU A 161 8.20 11.25 -14.28
CA GLU A 161 7.89 12.56 -14.86
C GLU A 161 6.60 13.14 -14.27
N ASP A 162 5.54 12.32 -14.11
CA ASP A 162 4.28 12.74 -13.47
C ASP A 162 4.49 13.16 -12.03
N ILE A 163 5.29 12.38 -11.28
CA ILE A 163 5.63 12.70 -9.88
C ILE A 163 6.41 14.01 -9.82
N LEU A 164 7.47 14.15 -10.63
CA LEU A 164 8.28 15.37 -10.69
C LEU A 164 7.45 16.60 -11.05
N LYS A 165 6.50 16.47 -12.00
CA LYS A 165 5.58 17.55 -12.35
C LYS A 165 4.70 17.96 -11.16
N GLN A 166 4.16 17.00 -10.42
CA GLN A 166 3.30 17.29 -9.27
C GLN A 166 4.04 17.97 -8.12
N ILE A 167 5.27 17.56 -7.81
CA ILE A 167 6.04 18.13 -6.69
C ILE A 167 6.63 19.50 -7.00
N ASN A 168 6.70 19.91 -8.26
CA ASN A 168 7.20 21.22 -8.70
C ASN A 168 6.07 22.24 -8.96
N THR A 169 4.81 21.84 -8.74
CA THR A 169 3.63 22.71 -8.81
C THR A 169 3.20 23.15 -7.40
#